data_8df8752f6a56b3062f14ef56ab5e4a4f
#
_entry.id   8df8752f6a56b3062f14ef56ab5e4a4f
#
_cell.length_a   1.000
_cell.length_b   1.000
_cell.length_c   1.000
_cell.angle_alpha   90.00
_cell.angle_beta   90.00
_cell.angle_gamma   90.00
#
_symmetry.space_group_name_H-M   'P 1'
#
loop_
_entity.id
_entity.type
_entity.pdbx_description
1 polymer ?
#
loop_
_entity_poly.entity_id
_entity_poly.type
_entity_poly.pdbx_seq_one_letter_code
_entity_poly.pdbx_strand_id
1 'polypeptide(L)'
;NVAHERELENVMSNSFAFGGTNASIIFSKKPHPAEQTGKRRICVTGIGELLSEADGTASVQRELTPEDFGARDVKLGFYRKLDRFSQMQVLSGVDALRDAGFTIDADNASRVGSTIGTADGPMAEITSFQKTVCEKGPAAGSAFSFPHTVYNAAGGYLSIFTGLKGFCATIANGTQAGLQSVICACDELRSGA
;
A
#
# COMPACT_ATOMS: atom_id res chain seq x y z
N ASN A 1 -8.94 13.41 32.63
CA ASN A 1 -8.34 14.38 31.72
C ASN A 1 -8.82 15.76 32.12
N VAL A 2 -7.92 16.64 32.54
CA VAL A 2 -8.21 18.04 32.84
C VAL A 2 -7.71 18.87 31.66
N ALA A 3 -8.57 19.70 31.08
CA ALA A 3 -8.19 20.64 30.08
C ALA A 3 -7.29 21.72 30.66
N HIS A 4 -6.16 21.99 30.04
CA HIS A 4 -5.26 23.07 30.41
C HIS A 4 -5.23 24.11 29.28
N GLU A 5 -5.49 25.36 29.61
CA GLU A 5 -5.24 26.46 28.68
C GLU A 5 -3.74 26.67 28.54
N ARG A 6 -3.23 26.61 27.31
CA ARG A 6 -1.85 26.89 26.98
C ARG A 6 -1.78 27.64 25.65
N GLU A 7 -0.86 28.57 25.58
CA GLU A 7 -0.55 29.22 24.32
C GLU A 7 0.39 28.30 23.51
N LEU A 8 -0.10 27.77 22.41
CA LEU A 8 0.63 26.84 21.54
C LEU A 8 0.93 27.52 20.20
N GLU A 9 2.20 27.53 19.79
CA GLU A 9 2.60 28.01 18.46
C GLU A 9 2.53 26.91 17.40
N ASN A 10 2.90 25.71 17.77
CA ASN A 10 2.88 24.54 16.90
C ASN A 10 2.22 23.34 17.61
N VAL A 11 1.44 22.57 16.88
CA VAL A 11 0.81 21.33 17.38
C VAL A 11 1.10 20.21 16.39
N MET A 12 1.59 19.08 16.87
CA MET A 12 1.79 17.87 16.08
C MET A 12 0.67 16.88 16.37
N SER A 13 0.05 16.35 15.34
CA SER A 13 -0.86 15.22 15.41
C SER A 13 -0.24 14.02 14.72
N ASN A 14 -0.18 12.89 15.41
CA ASN A 14 0.36 11.65 14.91
C ASN A 14 -0.76 10.61 14.78
N SER A 15 -0.80 9.91 13.67
CA SER A 15 -1.66 8.76 13.43
C SER A 15 -0.81 7.57 13.04
N PHE A 16 -0.99 6.45 13.74
CA PHE A 16 -0.29 5.21 13.48
C PHE A 16 -1.32 4.14 13.15
N ALA A 17 -1.06 3.36 12.08
CA ALA A 17 -1.95 2.31 11.64
C ALA A 17 -1.21 0.98 11.47
N PHE A 18 -1.95 -0.12 11.60
CA PHE A 18 -1.45 -1.43 11.23
C PHE A 18 -1.00 -1.45 9.75
N GLY A 19 0.06 -2.18 9.44
CA GLY A 19 0.63 -2.24 8.10
C GLY A 19 1.69 -1.16 7.83
N GLY A 20 2.08 -0.38 8.87
CA GLY A 20 3.18 0.58 8.78
C GLY A 20 2.81 1.93 8.16
N THR A 21 1.54 2.20 7.88
CA THR A 21 1.10 3.53 7.43
C THR A 21 1.03 4.47 8.62
N ASN A 22 1.94 5.41 8.68
CA ASN A 22 2.03 6.42 9.72
C ASN A 22 1.95 7.81 9.11
N ALA A 23 1.22 8.71 9.74
CA ALA A 23 1.12 10.09 9.32
C ALA A 23 1.35 11.04 10.50
N SER A 24 2.07 12.12 10.26
CA SER A 24 2.27 13.20 11.21
C SER A 24 1.93 14.52 10.54
N ILE A 25 1.10 15.33 11.20
CA ILE A 25 0.73 16.65 10.72
C ILE A 25 1.15 17.68 11.78
N ILE A 26 1.79 18.75 11.34
CA ILE A 26 2.15 19.88 12.18
C ILE A 26 1.27 21.07 11.79
N PHE A 27 0.53 21.58 12.74
CA PHE A 27 -0.21 22.83 12.61
C PHE A 27 0.60 23.96 13.24
N SER A 28 0.78 25.07 12.53
CA SER A 28 1.52 26.24 13.01
C SER A 28 0.66 27.49 12.91
N LYS A 29 0.75 28.38 13.92
CA LYS A 29 0.14 29.72 13.86
C LYS A 29 0.82 30.62 12.83
N LYS A 30 2.10 30.37 12.52
CA LYS A 30 2.87 31.15 11.56
C LYS A 30 2.94 30.39 10.22
N PRO A 31 2.66 31.06 9.09
CA PRO A 31 2.86 30.42 7.79
C PRO A 31 4.35 30.13 7.60
N HIS A 32 4.69 28.92 7.21
CA HIS A 32 6.00 28.60 6.70
C HIS A 32 5.99 28.85 5.18
N PRO A 33 7.02 29.53 4.63
CA PRO A 33 7.13 29.66 3.19
C PRO A 33 7.20 28.25 2.57
N ALA A 34 6.23 27.93 1.72
CA ALA A 34 6.32 26.72 0.90
C ALA A 34 7.52 26.92 -0.05
N GLU A 35 8.48 26.02 0.00
CA GLU A 35 9.47 25.93 -1.07
C GLU A 35 8.72 25.73 -2.37
N GLN A 36 8.84 26.67 -3.30
CA GLN A 36 8.35 26.50 -4.66
C GLN A 36 9.23 25.47 -5.35
N THR A 37 8.91 24.20 -5.16
CA THR A 37 9.51 23.14 -5.96
C THR A 37 9.09 23.37 -7.40
N GLY A 38 10.04 23.65 -8.28
CA GLY A 38 9.78 23.81 -9.71
C GLY A 38 8.96 22.62 -10.22
N LYS A 39 8.14 22.82 -11.25
CA LYS A 39 7.29 21.75 -11.83
C LYS A 39 8.15 20.56 -12.25
N ARG A 40 8.25 19.55 -11.39
CA ARG A 40 8.96 18.31 -11.73
C ARG A 40 8.15 17.58 -12.79
N ARG A 41 8.85 17.11 -13.82
CA ARG A 41 8.26 16.19 -14.80
C ARG A 41 8.17 14.80 -14.16
N ILE A 42 6.99 14.21 -14.21
CA ILE A 42 6.73 12.85 -13.71
C ILE A 42 6.55 11.96 -14.93
N CYS A 43 7.22 10.82 -14.93
CA CYS A 43 7.16 9.84 -15.99
C CYS A 43 6.79 8.47 -15.43
N VAL A 44 6.02 7.69 -16.18
CA VAL A 44 5.85 6.25 -15.96
C VAL A 44 7.05 5.56 -16.60
N THR A 45 7.81 4.80 -15.84
CA THR A 45 9.04 4.14 -16.28
C THR A 45 8.91 2.63 -16.37
N GLY A 46 7.86 2.05 -15.78
CA GLY A 46 7.58 0.62 -15.86
C GLY A 46 6.15 0.30 -15.51
N ILE A 47 5.63 -0.77 -16.06
CA ILE A 47 4.26 -1.27 -15.88
C ILE A 47 4.32 -2.74 -15.47
N GLY A 48 3.60 -3.09 -14.40
CA GLY A 48 3.39 -4.46 -13.97
C GLY A 48 1.90 -4.81 -14.07
N GLU A 49 1.59 -5.78 -14.90
CA GLU A 49 0.21 -6.14 -15.23
C GLU A 49 -0.07 -7.62 -14.95
N LEU A 50 -1.12 -7.89 -14.21
CA LEU A 50 -1.61 -9.23 -13.91
C LEU A 50 -2.99 -9.41 -14.53
N LEU A 51 -3.06 -9.43 -15.85
CA LEU A 51 -4.31 -9.69 -16.58
C LEU A 51 -4.51 -11.18 -16.81
N SER A 52 -5.77 -11.58 -16.84
CA SER A 52 -6.17 -12.84 -17.43
C SER A 52 -6.16 -12.70 -18.97
N GLU A 53 -5.86 -13.81 -19.63
CA GLU A 53 -5.58 -13.92 -21.07
C GLU A 53 -6.44 -13.09 -22.04
N ALA A 54 -5.83 -12.82 -23.11
CA ALA A 54 -5.93 -12.12 -24.37
C ALA A 54 -7.28 -12.06 -25.12
N ASP A 55 -8.44 -12.31 -24.54
CA ASP A 55 -9.72 -12.22 -25.25
C ASP A 55 -10.52 -10.92 -24.98
N GLY A 56 -9.92 -9.96 -24.27
CA GLY A 56 -10.56 -8.67 -23.99
C GLY A 56 -11.68 -8.72 -22.93
N THR A 57 -12.00 -9.88 -22.40
CA THR A 57 -12.87 -10.02 -21.22
C THR A 57 -12.00 -10.04 -19.97
N ALA A 58 -11.74 -8.88 -19.43
CA ALA A 58 -10.97 -8.70 -18.21
C ALA A 58 -11.67 -9.34 -16.99
N SER A 59 -11.65 -10.64 -16.86
CA SER A 59 -12.00 -11.29 -15.62
C SER A 59 -10.73 -11.60 -14.83
N VAL A 60 -10.47 -10.82 -13.82
CA VAL A 60 -9.37 -10.96 -12.84
C VAL A 60 -9.57 -12.20 -11.95
N GLN A 61 -10.15 -13.28 -12.47
CA GLN A 61 -10.47 -14.48 -11.68
C GLN A 61 -9.41 -15.58 -11.79
N ARG A 62 -8.31 -15.34 -12.50
CA ARG A 62 -7.21 -16.31 -12.55
C ARG A 62 -6.68 -16.56 -11.13
N GLU A 63 -6.62 -17.82 -10.74
CA GLU A 63 -5.88 -18.20 -9.54
C GLU A 63 -4.39 -17.96 -9.74
N LEU A 64 -3.76 -17.34 -8.75
CA LEU A 64 -2.31 -17.17 -8.73
C LEU A 64 -1.68 -18.47 -8.23
N THR A 65 -0.70 -18.97 -8.95
CA THR A 65 -0.05 -20.24 -8.68
C THR A 65 1.36 -20.05 -8.13
N PRO A 66 1.96 -21.07 -7.49
CA PRO A 66 3.34 -21.00 -7.04
C PRO A 66 4.33 -20.65 -8.16
N GLU A 67 4.04 -21.04 -9.41
CA GLU A 67 4.84 -20.74 -10.59
C GLU A 67 4.87 -19.24 -10.90
N ASP A 68 3.75 -18.52 -10.71
CA ASP A 68 3.69 -17.08 -10.88
C ASP A 68 4.67 -16.36 -9.98
N PHE A 69 4.84 -16.87 -8.78
CA PHE A 69 5.77 -16.34 -7.77
C PHE A 69 7.20 -16.78 -8.06
N GLY A 70 7.41 -18.03 -8.46
CA GLY A 70 8.73 -18.55 -8.83
C GLY A 70 9.34 -17.79 -10.00
N ALA A 71 8.56 -17.46 -11.02
CA ALA A 71 8.98 -16.66 -12.16
C ALA A 71 9.44 -15.23 -11.77
N ARG A 72 9.09 -14.77 -10.57
CA ARG A 72 9.42 -13.45 -10.03
C ARG A 72 10.37 -13.49 -8.83
N ASP A 73 11.00 -14.65 -8.58
CA ASP A 73 11.89 -14.91 -7.45
C ASP A 73 11.24 -14.70 -6.06
N VAL A 74 9.91 -14.77 -6.00
CA VAL A 74 9.17 -14.70 -4.73
C VAL A 74 9.18 -16.07 -4.05
N LYS A 75 9.82 -16.15 -2.90
CA LYS A 75 9.97 -17.43 -2.17
C LYS A 75 8.61 -17.99 -1.74
N LEU A 76 8.40 -19.28 -1.96
CA LEU A 76 7.15 -19.98 -1.62
C LEU A 76 6.70 -19.79 -0.16
N GLY A 77 7.64 -19.73 0.79
CA GLY A 77 7.35 -19.49 2.20
C GLY A 77 6.79 -18.11 2.49
N PHE A 78 7.12 -17.10 1.66
CA PHE A 78 6.53 -15.76 1.73
C PHE A 78 5.15 -15.75 1.07
N TYR A 79 5.03 -16.31 -0.12
CA TYR A 79 3.77 -16.42 -0.87
C TYR A 79 2.62 -17.01 -0.05
N ARG A 80 2.85 -18.13 0.67
CA ARG A 80 1.84 -18.81 1.47
C ARG A 80 1.29 -17.99 2.65
N LYS A 81 1.95 -16.90 3.00
CA LYS A 81 1.53 -16.00 4.07
C LYS A 81 0.65 -14.85 3.59
N LEU A 82 0.50 -14.70 2.29
CA LEU A 82 -0.21 -13.58 1.69
C LEU A 82 -1.65 -13.99 1.35
N ASP A 83 -2.58 -13.08 1.62
CA ASP A 83 -3.91 -13.13 1.02
C ASP A 83 -3.84 -12.76 -0.48
N ARG A 84 -4.90 -13.06 -1.22
CA ARG A 84 -4.95 -12.82 -2.67
C ARG A 84 -4.69 -11.36 -3.05
N PHE A 85 -5.26 -10.41 -2.31
CA PHE A 85 -5.05 -8.98 -2.59
C PHE A 85 -3.57 -8.61 -2.46
N SER A 86 -2.92 -9.04 -1.37
CA SER A 86 -1.48 -8.83 -1.16
C SER A 86 -0.62 -9.54 -2.20
N GLN A 87 -1.01 -10.75 -2.61
CA GLN A 87 -0.34 -11.49 -3.68
C GLN A 87 -0.32 -10.69 -4.98
N MET A 88 -1.46 -10.16 -5.40
CA MET A 88 -1.55 -9.35 -6.61
C MET A 88 -0.66 -8.09 -6.54
N GLN A 89 -0.66 -7.41 -5.39
CA GLN A 89 0.16 -6.20 -5.21
C GLN A 89 1.67 -6.50 -5.27
N VAL A 90 2.11 -7.60 -4.65
CA VAL A 90 3.52 -7.99 -4.69
C VAL A 90 3.94 -8.34 -6.13
N LEU A 91 3.15 -9.14 -6.84
CA LEU A 91 3.51 -9.57 -8.19
C LEU A 91 3.54 -8.39 -9.18
N SER A 92 2.49 -7.56 -9.20
CA SER A 92 2.45 -6.40 -10.08
C SER A 92 3.54 -5.37 -9.76
N GLY A 93 3.84 -5.17 -8.48
CA GLY A 93 4.92 -4.29 -8.06
C GLY A 93 6.30 -4.79 -8.50
N VAL A 94 6.55 -6.10 -8.40
CA VAL A 94 7.80 -6.71 -8.88
C VAL A 94 7.92 -6.58 -10.40
N ASP A 95 6.84 -6.84 -11.13
CA ASP A 95 6.84 -6.70 -12.58
C ASP A 95 7.10 -5.25 -13.02
N ALA A 96 6.47 -4.28 -12.35
CA ALA A 96 6.71 -2.86 -12.61
C ALA A 96 8.16 -2.44 -12.36
N LEU A 97 8.78 -2.92 -11.28
CA LEU A 97 10.19 -2.66 -10.99
C LEU A 97 11.12 -3.27 -12.03
N ARG A 98 10.82 -4.50 -12.49
CA ARG A 98 11.57 -5.17 -13.55
C ARG A 98 11.46 -4.45 -14.90
N ASP A 99 10.25 -4.08 -15.28
CA ASP A 99 10.00 -3.35 -16.52
C ASP A 99 10.67 -1.97 -16.53
N ALA A 100 10.69 -1.29 -15.36
CA ALA A 100 11.44 -0.06 -15.18
C ALA A 100 12.96 -0.23 -15.19
N GLY A 101 13.49 -1.45 -15.10
CA GLY A 101 14.91 -1.70 -14.87
C GLY A 101 15.41 -1.10 -13.56
N PHE A 102 14.52 -0.97 -12.54
CA PHE A 102 14.82 -0.29 -11.29
C PHE A 102 15.02 -1.29 -10.15
N THR A 103 16.13 -1.14 -9.43
CA THR A 103 16.45 -1.94 -8.25
C THR A 103 16.41 -1.08 -7.00
N ILE A 104 15.74 -1.58 -5.96
CA ILE A 104 15.72 -0.95 -4.64
C ILE A 104 16.92 -1.45 -3.86
N ASP A 105 17.71 -0.53 -3.30
CA ASP A 105 18.89 -0.78 -2.49
C ASP A 105 18.93 0.09 -1.22
N ALA A 106 19.99 -0.01 -0.44
CA ALA A 106 20.13 0.74 0.81
C ALA A 106 20.14 2.26 0.61
N ASP A 107 20.64 2.74 -0.54
CA ASP A 107 20.85 4.17 -0.81
C ASP A 107 19.56 4.84 -1.29
N ASN A 108 18.66 4.10 -1.94
CA ASN A 108 17.44 4.64 -2.51
C ASN A 108 16.15 4.21 -1.79
N ALA A 109 16.18 3.18 -0.96
CA ALA A 109 14.99 2.58 -0.33
C ALA A 109 14.07 3.60 0.37
N SER A 110 14.63 4.59 1.06
CA SER A 110 13.86 5.62 1.76
C SER A 110 13.13 6.61 0.83
N ARG A 111 13.53 6.65 -0.44
CA ARG A 111 12.95 7.51 -1.48
C ARG A 111 12.00 6.75 -2.42
N VAL A 112 11.86 5.44 -2.22
CA VAL A 112 10.92 4.61 -2.98
C VAL A 112 9.72 4.32 -2.12
N GLY A 113 8.57 4.79 -2.55
CA GLY A 113 7.29 4.61 -1.86
C GLY A 113 6.30 3.80 -2.68
N SER A 114 5.11 3.59 -2.11
CA SER A 114 3.99 2.96 -2.81
C SER A 114 2.67 3.66 -2.52
N THR A 115 1.84 3.80 -3.54
CA THR A 115 0.44 4.19 -3.41
C THR A 115 -0.43 3.12 -4.03
N ILE A 116 -1.34 2.56 -3.26
CA ILE A 116 -2.21 1.47 -3.67
C ILE A 116 -3.64 1.99 -3.76
N GLY A 117 -4.26 1.80 -4.92
CA GLY A 117 -5.69 2.06 -5.11
C GLY A 117 -6.47 0.75 -5.16
N THR A 118 -7.51 0.63 -4.35
CA THR A 118 -8.39 -0.54 -4.35
C THR A 118 -9.84 -0.13 -4.21
N ALA A 119 -10.74 -0.83 -4.91
CA ALA A 119 -12.17 -0.61 -4.75
C ALA A 119 -12.65 -1.12 -3.38
N ASP A 120 -12.38 -2.37 -3.10
CA ASP A 120 -12.98 -3.11 -1.98
C ASP A 120 -11.93 -3.62 -0.98
N GLY A 121 -10.63 -3.51 -1.30
CA GLY A 121 -9.55 -4.04 -0.48
C GLY A 121 -9.63 -5.55 -0.27
N PRO A 122 -9.23 -6.06 0.91
CA PRO A 122 -9.21 -7.48 1.23
C PRO A 122 -10.59 -8.00 1.69
N MET A 123 -11.68 -7.69 0.95
CA MET A 123 -13.06 -7.99 1.36
C MET A 123 -13.29 -9.48 1.63
N ALA A 124 -12.65 -10.37 0.88
CA ALA A 124 -12.75 -11.81 1.09
C ALA A 124 -12.24 -12.21 2.48
N GLU A 125 -11.10 -11.67 2.90
CA GLU A 125 -10.50 -11.92 4.21
C GLU A 125 -11.32 -11.32 5.34
N ILE A 126 -11.82 -10.08 5.14
CA ILE A 126 -12.70 -9.41 6.10
C ILE A 126 -13.96 -10.26 6.34
N THR A 127 -14.59 -10.69 5.25
CA THR A 127 -15.84 -11.49 5.32
C THR A 127 -15.60 -12.84 6.00
N SER A 128 -14.52 -13.54 5.63
CA SER A 128 -14.14 -14.83 6.22
C SER A 128 -13.84 -14.72 7.71
N PHE A 129 -13.08 -13.68 8.10
CA PHE A 129 -12.76 -13.44 9.51
C PHE A 129 -14.01 -13.12 10.31
N GLN A 130 -14.85 -12.19 9.83
CA GLN A 130 -16.10 -11.82 10.51
C GLN A 130 -17.04 -13.00 10.65
N LYS A 131 -17.22 -13.79 9.59
CA LYS A 131 -18.05 -15.01 9.63
C LYS A 131 -17.58 -15.96 10.73
N THR A 132 -16.27 -16.19 10.83
CA THR A 132 -15.68 -17.05 11.88
C THR A 132 -15.99 -16.52 13.28
N VAL A 133 -15.84 -15.23 13.51
CA VAL A 133 -16.12 -14.59 14.81
C VAL A 133 -17.62 -14.63 15.13
N CYS A 134 -18.49 -14.39 14.17
CA CYS A 134 -19.95 -14.44 14.37
C CYS A 134 -20.45 -15.85 14.67
N GLU A 135 -19.92 -16.88 13.99
CA GLU A 135 -20.38 -18.27 14.13
C GLU A 135 -19.78 -18.95 15.37
N LYS A 136 -18.53 -18.65 15.73
CA LYS A 136 -17.76 -19.39 16.76
C LYS A 136 -17.38 -18.53 17.97
N GLY A 137 -17.74 -17.26 17.98
CA GLY A 137 -17.41 -16.29 19.01
C GLY A 137 -16.05 -15.62 18.85
N PRO A 138 -15.78 -14.51 19.61
CA PRO A 138 -14.56 -13.71 19.47
C PRO A 138 -13.26 -14.47 19.67
N ALA A 139 -13.27 -15.49 20.53
CA ALA A 139 -12.09 -16.33 20.81
C ALA A 139 -11.63 -17.17 19.61
N ALA A 140 -12.49 -17.34 18.59
CA ALA A 140 -12.15 -18.03 17.36
C ALA A 140 -11.45 -17.16 16.33
N GLY A 141 -11.33 -15.84 16.57
CA GLY A 141 -10.61 -14.91 15.71
C GLY A 141 -9.12 -15.26 15.65
N SER A 142 -8.63 -15.57 14.44
CA SER A 142 -7.25 -15.95 14.23
C SER A 142 -6.34 -14.72 14.22
N ALA A 143 -5.33 -14.68 15.09
CA ALA A 143 -4.29 -13.66 15.08
C ALA A 143 -3.45 -13.68 13.78
N PHE A 144 -3.42 -14.82 13.08
CA PHE A 144 -2.77 -14.95 11.77
C PHE A 144 -3.59 -14.30 10.65
N SER A 145 -4.92 -14.47 10.68
CA SER A 145 -5.80 -13.93 9.62
C SER A 145 -6.12 -12.43 9.82
N PHE A 146 -6.09 -11.95 11.07
CA PHE A 146 -6.45 -10.57 11.39
C PHE A 146 -5.62 -9.52 10.60
N PRO A 147 -4.28 -9.63 10.44
CA PRO A 147 -3.51 -8.66 9.67
C PRO A 147 -3.94 -8.55 8.21
N HIS A 148 -4.54 -9.59 7.63
CA HIS A 148 -5.02 -9.57 6.25
C HIS A 148 -6.37 -8.86 6.08
N THR A 149 -7.03 -8.49 7.18
CA THR A 149 -8.31 -7.76 7.13
C THR A 149 -8.14 -6.25 6.98
N VAL A 150 -6.92 -5.72 7.09
CA VAL A 150 -6.66 -4.28 6.98
C VAL A 150 -6.22 -3.90 5.58
N TYR A 151 -6.74 -2.77 5.08
CA TYR A 151 -6.56 -2.33 3.69
C TYR A 151 -5.11 -2.08 3.29
N ASN A 152 -4.27 -1.66 4.23
CA ASN A 152 -2.86 -1.33 3.96
C ASN A 152 -1.89 -2.52 4.15
N ALA A 153 -2.37 -3.70 4.49
CA ALA A 153 -1.52 -4.89 4.63
C ALA A 153 -0.75 -5.20 3.35
N ALA A 154 -1.42 -5.08 2.20
CA ALA A 154 -0.79 -5.33 0.89
C ALA A 154 0.41 -4.41 0.63
N GLY A 155 0.33 -3.11 0.98
CA GLY A 155 1.45 -2.17 0.91
C GLY A 155 2.60 -2.55 1.84
N GLY A 156 2.27 -3.02 3.04
CA GLY A 156 3.24 -3.54 4.00
C GLY A 156 3.98 -4.77 3.46
N TYR A 157 3.28 -5.72 2.86
CA TYR A 157 3.91 -6.90 2.26
C TYR A 157 4.76 -6.55 1.03
N LEU A 158 4.30 -5.63 0.19
CA LEU A 158 5.11 -5.10 -0.91
C LEU A 158 6.40 -4.48 -0.38
N SER A 159 6.32 -3.65 0.66
CA SER A 159 7.48 -3.05 1.33
C SER A 159 8.44 -4.10 1.88
N ILE A 160 7.94 -5.11 2.60
CA ILE A 160 8.77 -6.20 3.15
C ILE A 160 9.49 -6.96 2.03
N PHE A 161 8.80 -7.22 0.92
CA PHE A 161 9.37 -7.99 -0.17
C PHE A 161 10.38 -7.19 -1.00
N THR A 162 10.05 -5.96 -1.36
CA THR A 162 10.89 -5.12 -2.24
C THR A 162 11.95 -4.31 -1.50
N GLY A 163 11.77 -4.11 -0.19
CA GLY A 163 12.68 -3.30 0.64
C GLY A 163 12.41 -1.80 0.57
N LEU A 164 11.35 -1.33 -0.09
CA LEU A 164 10.97 0.08 -0.09
C LEU A 164 10.65 0.57 1.33
N LYS A 165 11.04 1.82 1.64
CA LYS A 165 10.92 2.42 2.98
C LYS A 165 10.39 3.86 2.94
N GLY A 166 10.02 4.35 1.76
CA GLY A 166 9.45 5.68 1.58
C GLY A 166 7.96 5.71 1.88
N PHE A 167 7.30 6.74 1.36
CA PHE A 167 5.87 6.95 1.54
C PHE A 167 5.04 5.72 1.17
N CYS A 168 4.08 5.36 2.01
CA CYS A 168 3.16 4.26 1.75
C CYS A 168 1.73 4.68 2.08
N ALA A 169 0.83 4.62 1.09
CA ALA A 169 -0.58 4.90 1.28
C ALA A 169 -1.47 3.90 0.54
N THR A 170 -2.61 3.59 1.13
CA THR A 170 -3.67 2.80 0.49
C THR A 170 -4.95 3.63 0.42
N ILE A 171 -5.49 3.77 -0.77
CA ILE A 171 -6.68 4.55 -1.07
C ILE A 171 -7.80 3.58 -1.43
N ALA A 172 -8.83 3.53 -0.59
CA ALA A 172 -10.01 2.71 -0.80
C ALA A 172 -11.21 3.64 -1.10
N ASN A 173 -11.53 3.80 -2.38
CA ASN A 173 -12.59 4.70 -2.82
C ASN A 173 -13.29 4.17 -4.09
N GLY A 174 -13.76 2.94 -4.02
CA GLY A 174 -14.48 2.31 -5.11
C GLY A 174 -13.69 2.32 -6.43
N THR A 175 -14.39 2.47 -7.53
CA THR A 175 -13.82 2.39 -8.89
C THR A 175 -12.81 3.50 -9.22
N GLN A 176 -12.79 4.58 -8.46
CA GLN A 176 -11.87 5.70 -8.69
C GLN A 176 -10.54 5.57 -7.93
N ALA A 177 -10.40 4.60 -7.05
CA ALA A 177 -9.25 4.45 -6.17
C ALA A 177 -7.92 4.33 -6.94
N GLY A 178 -7.91 3.63 -8.07
CA GLY A 178 -6.73 3.49 -8.92
C GLY A 178 -6.23 4.83 -9.45
N LEU A 179 -7.12 5.67 -10.00
CA LEU A 179 -6.74 7.00 -10.47
C LEU A 179 -6.28 7.90 -9.32
N GLN A 180 -6.96 7.83 -8.17
CA GLN A 180 -6.57 8.61 -7.00
C GLN A 180 -5.23 8.20 -6.43
N SER A 181 -4.87 6.91 -6.48
CA SER A 181 -3.53 6.47 -6.07
C SER A 181 -2.44 7.04 -6.98
N VAL A 182 -2.67 7.11 -8.29
CA VAL A 182 -1.75 7.77 -9.23
C VAL A 182 -1.61 9.27 -8.92
N ILE A 183 -2.73 9.98 -8.66
CA ILE A 183 -2.69 11.39 -8.28
C ILE A 183 -1.88 11.58 -7.00
N CYS A 184 -2.12 10.76 -5.98
CA CYS A 184 -1.39 10.79 -4.72
C CYS A 184 0.12 10.59 -4.93
N ALA A 185 0.52 9.60 -5.75
CA ALA A 185 1.92 9.40 -6.11
C ALA A 185 2.54 10.61 -6.82
N CYS A 186 1.79 11.22 -7.73
CA CYS A 186 2.24 12.43 -8.42
C CYS A 186 2.45 13.60 -7.47
N ASP A 187 1.58 13.77 -6.49
CA ASP A 187 1.67 14.87 -5.52
C ASP A 187 2.85 14.64 -4.56
N GLU A 188 3.08 13.41 -4.11
CA GLU A 188 4.29 13.06 -3.34
C GLU A 188 5.57 13.35 -4.11
N LEU A 189 5.66 12.93 -5.36
CA LEU A 189 6.82 13.21 -6.21
C LEU A 189 7.04 14.71 -6.46
N ARG A 190 5.97 15.51 -6.53
CA ARG A 190 6.05 16.96 -6.69
C ARG A 190 6.48 17.66 -5.41
N SER A 191 6.04 17.19 -4.27
CA SER A 191 6.42 17.75 -2.96
C SER A 191 7.89 17.58 -2.64
N GLY A 192 8.54 16.60 -3.28
CA GLY A 192 9.95 16.31 -3.06
C GLY A 192 10.20 15.41 -1.84
N ALA A 193 9.16 14.76 -1.37
CA ALA A 193 9.25 13.78 -0.28
C ALA A 193 10.06 12.54 -0.71
#